data_f2c66ec5573ef84b5e7db1d0009bcf2e
#
_entry.id   f2c66ec5573ef84b5e7db1d0009bcf2e
#
_cell.length_a   1.000
_cell.length_b   1.000
_cell.length_c   1.000
_cell.angle_alpha   90.00
_cell.angle_beta   90.00
_cell.angle_gamma   90.00
#
_symmetry.space_group_name_H-M   'P 1'
#
loop_
_entity.id
_entity.type
_entity.pdbx_description
1 polymer ?
#
loop_
_entity_poly.entity_id
_entity_poly.type
_entity_poly.pdbx_seq_one_letter_code
_entity_poly.pdbx_strand_id
1 'polypeptide(L)'
;MLSNIKTIFFDYDGTIHNSIEIYTPAFNKAYQYLADNGLVKERTWKKEELIKWLGYNSKDMWMAFMPELEEQLREQASKIVGQEMMENINKGKAVLYEDALDTLDYLKKKGYTLVFISNCNTYYKDSHKAAFDLGRYFKDMIGSQEFNYISKADILEKIMDKYPKDYCIVGDRSYDIEAGTKNKIHTIGCLYGFGSKEELKDADIFIGSISELKKYF
;
A
#
# COMPACT_ATOMS: atom_id res chain seq x y z
N MET A 1 -22.34 9.01 9.17
CA MET A 1 -21.92 7.97 10.12
C MET A 1 -21.82 6.64 9.37
N LEU A 2 -20.79 5.86 9.62
CA LEU A 2 -20.51 4.59 8.92
C LEU A 2 -21.22 3.38 9.55
N SER A 3 -22.37 3.62 10.22
CA SER A 3 -23.07 2.61 11.03
C SER A 3 -23.61 1.39 10.25
N ASN A 4 -23.74 1.52 8.94
CA ASN A 4 -24.25 0.42 8.09
C ASN A 4 -23.16 -0.41 7.42
N ILE A 5 -21.89 0.02 7.51
CA ILE A 5 -20.79 -0.67 6.85
C ILE A 5 -20.69 -2.13 7.32
N LYS A 6 -20.46 -3.02 6.37
CA LYS A 6 -20.25 -4.46 6.62
C LYS A 6 -18.89 -4.93 6.15
N THR A 7 -18.36 -4.31 5.08
CA THR A 7 -17.05 -4.66 4.53
C THR A 7 -16.14 -3.45 4.45
N ILE A 8 -14.91 -3.60 4.92
CA ILE A 8 -13.87 -2.59 4.92
C ILE A 8 -12.73 -3.09 4.03
N PHE A 9 -12.47 -2.38 2.94
CA PHE A 9 -11.30 -2.60 2.10
C PHE A 9 -10.14 -1.78 2.65
N PHE A 10 -9.00 -2.40 2.84
CA PHE A 10 -7.79 -1.77 3.35
C PHE A 10 -6.70 -1.76 2.29
N ASP A 11 -6.17 -0.58 2.01
CA ASP A 11 -4.83 -0.50 1.44
C ASP A 11 -3.79 -0.99 2.45
N TYR A 12 -2.56 -1.22 2.00
CA TYR A 12 -1.53 -1.81 2.84
C TYR A 12 -0.35 -0.87 3.12
N ASP A 13 0.39 -0.50 2.08
CA ASP A 13 1.59 0.33 2.21
C ASP A 13 1.22 1.79 2.47
N GLY A 14 1.60 2.34 3.63
CA GLY A 14 1.17 3.66 4.08
C GLY A 14 -0.12 3.65 4.91
N THR A 15 -0.85 2.53 4.94
CA THR A 15 -2.10 2.38 5.68
C THR A 15 -1.97 1.43 6.87
N ILE A 16 -1.44 0.24 6.66
CA ILE A 16 -1.19 -0.77 7.70
C ILE A 16 0.31 -0.94 7.94
N HIS A 17 1.10 -0.92 6.86
CA HIS A 17 2.52 -1.14 6.83
C HIS A 17 3.28 0.16 6.56
N ASN A 18 4.24 0.50 7.42
CA ASN A 18 5.16 1.60 7.21
C ASN A 18 6.29 1.17 6.27
N SER A 19 5.98 1.04 4.98
CA SER A 19 6.87 0.44 3.98
C SER A 19 8.13 1.25 3.69
N ILE A 20 8.19 2.54 4.04
CA ILE A 20 9.38 3.37 3.85
C ILE A 20 10.60 2.79 4.58
N GLU A 21 10.39 2.06 5.67
CA GLU A 21 11.47 1.46 6.48
C GLU A 21 12.26 0.39 5.71
N ILE A 22 11.57 -0.40 4.89
CA ILE A 22 12.23 -1.42 4.06
C ILE A 22 12.48 -0.93 2.62
N TYR A 23 11.71 0.06 2.15
CA TYR A 23 11.86 0.62 0.81
C TYR A 23 13.11 1.49 0.68
N THR A 24 13.41 2.34 1.67
CA THR A 24 14.57 3.25 1.61
C THR A 24 15.90 2.51 1.40
N PRO A 25 16.27 1.48 2.18
CA PRO A 25 17.50 0.72 1.93
C PRO A 25 17.46 -0.01 0.59
N ALA A 26 16.29 -0.52 0.19
CA ALA A 26 16.13 -1.23 -1.08
C ALA A 26 16.33 -0.31 -2.29
N PHE A 27 15.73 0.88 -2.24
CA PHE A 27 15.91 1.89 -3.27
C PHE A 27 17.37 2.36 -3.38
N ASN A 28 18.02 2.63 -2.24
CA ASN A 28 19.43 3.04 -2.22
C ASN A 28 20.35 1.95 -2.82
N LYS A 29 20.07 0.68 -2.57
CA LYS A 29 20.82 -0.43 -3.18
C LYS A 29 20.66 -0.47 -4.70
N ALA A 30 19.46 -0.26 -5.21
CA ALA A 30 19.20 -0.17 -6.64
C ALA A 30 19.84 1.07 -7.27
N TYR A 31 19.80 2.20 -6.57
CA TYR A 31 20.42 3.44 -7.03
C TYR A 31 21.97 3.31 -7.04
N GLN A 32 22.56 2.65 -6.05
CA GLN A 32 24.00 2.36 -6.02
C GLN A 32 24.42 1.47 -7.21
N TYR A 33 23.62 0.44 -7.54
CA TYR A 33 23.83 -0.35 -8.75
C TYR A 33 23.89 0.54 -10.01
N LEU A 34 23.01 1.52 -10.16
CA LEU A 34 23.05 2.46 -11.30
C LEU A 34 24.32 3.33 -11.26
N ALA A 35 24.77 3.77 -10.09
CA ALA A 35 25.98 4.55 -9.92
C ALA A 35 27.24 3.74 -10.26
N ASP A 36 27.34 2.51 -9.78
CA ASP A 36 28.44 1.58 -10.05
C ASP A 36 28.61 1.27 -11.56
N ASN A 37 27.50 1.38 -12.31
CA ASN A 37 27.49 1.25 -13.78
C ASN A 37 27.68 2.59 -14.52
N GLY A 38 27.98 3.67 -13.80
CA GLY A 38 28.25 4.99 -14.40
C GLY A 38 27.03 5.72 -14.97
N LEU A 39 25.83 5.27 -14.64
CA LEU A 39 24.56 5.80 -15.19
C LEU A 39 24.06 7.02 -14.42
N VAL A 40 24.44 7.14 -13.17
CA VAL A 40 24.05 8.25 -12.27
C VAL A 40 25.22 8.63 -11.37
N LYS A 41 25.19 9.82 -10.79
CA LYS A 41 26.14 10.20 -9.74
C LYS A 41 25.78 9.49 -8.43
N GLU A 42 26.79 9.07 -7.69
CA GLU A 42 26.62 8.47 -6.38
C GLU A 42 25.85 9.39 -5.44
N ARG A 43 24.85 8.83 -4.76
CA ARG A 43 23.98 9.56 -3.85
C ARG A 43 23.26 8.58 -2.92
N THR A 44 23.07 8.98 -1.67
CA THR A 44 22.15 8.31 -0.73
C THR A 44 20.87 9.10 -0.61
N TRP A 45 19.74 8.46 -0.87
CA TRP A 45 18.41 9.04 -0.77
C TRP A 45 17.87 8.90 0.65
N LYS A 46 17.22 9.96 1.14
CA LYS A 46 16.55 9.98 2.45
C LYS A 46 15.09 9.53 2.32
N LYS A 47 14.51 9.10 3.43
CA LYS A 47 13.09 8.67 3.49
C LYS A 47 12.14 9.72 2.93
N GLU A 48 12.30 10.97 3.35
CA GLU A 48 11.45 12.10 2.97
C GLU A 48 11.45 12.38 1.46
N GLU A 49 12.54 12.05 0.79
CA GLU A 49 12.67 12.22 -0.67
C GLU A 49 12.00 11.08 -1.44
N LEU A 50 11.86 9.91 -0.80
CA LEU A 50 11.34 8.69 -1.40
C LEU A 50 9.84 8.48 -1.16
N ILE A 51 9.26 9.10 -0.14
CA ILE A 51 7.84 8.96 0.23
C ILE A 51 6.91 9.15 -0.98
N LYS A 52 7.18 10.13 -1.81
CA LYS A 52 6.35 10.43 -2.99
C LYS A 52 6.25 9.30 -4.02
N TRP A 53 7.18 8.34 -3.97
CA TRP A 53 7.23 7.20 -4.88
C TRP A 53 6.50 5.96 -4.35
N LEU A 54 6.12 5.96 -3.07
CA LEU A 54 5.36 4.87 -2.48
C LEU A 54 3.90 4.90 -2.95
N GLY A 55 3.32 3.73 -3.14
CA GLY A 55 1.97 3.57 -3.70
C GLY A 55 1.94 3.39 -5.23
N TYR A 56 3.00 3.74 -5.95
CA TYR A 56 3.16 3.39 -7.36
C TYR A 56 3.46 1.89 -7.53
N ASN A 57 3.04 1.32 -8.65
CA ASN A 57 3.68 0.08 -9.09
C ASN A 57 5.11 0.39 -9.58
N SER A 58 5.98 -0.63 -9.59
CA SER A 58 7.40 -0.43 -9.87
C SER A 58 7.70 0.15 -11.26
N LYS A 59 6.89 -0.20 -12.27
CA LYS A 59 7.06 0.30 -13.64
C LYS A 59 6.80 1.80 -13.71
N ASP A 60 5.66 2.24 -13.19
CA ASP A 60 5.26 3.65 -13.22
C ASP A 60 6.18 4.50 -12.35
N MET A 61 6.65 3.96 -11.21
CA MET A 61 7.62 4.63 -10.36
C MET A 61 8.92 4.93 -11.11
N TRP A 62 9.55 3.94 -11.73
CA TRP A 62 10.80 4.15 -12.45
C TRP A 62 10.63 5.03 -13.69
N MET A 63 9.48 4.95 -14.39
CA MET A 63 9.16 5.85 -15.50
C MET A 63 9.03 7.30 -15.03
N ALA A 64 8.42 7.54 -13.87
CA ALA A 64 8.27 8.89 -13.33
C ALA A 64 9.57 9.43 -12.72
N PHE A 65 10.39 8.54 -12.12
CA PHE A 65 11.65 8.92 -11.47
C PHE A 65 12.80 9.15 -12.44
N MET A 66 12.97 8.28 -13.44
CA MET A 66 14.04 8.33 -14.43
C MET A 66 13.50 7.92 -15.82
N PRO A 67 12.73 8.79 -16.49
CA PRO A 67 12.11 8.48 -17.79
C PRO A 67 13.15 8.15 -18.87
N GLU A 68 14.34 8.77 -18.80
CA GLU A 68 15.44 8.58 -19.79
C GLU A 68 16.24 7.28 -19.55
N LEU A 69 16.02 6.58 -18.44
CA LEU A 69 16.72 5.31 -18.19
C LEU A 69 16.16 4.22 -19.09
N GLU A 70 17.02 3.43 -19.74
CA GLU A 70 16.62 2.32 -20.59
C GLU A 70 15.72 1.31 -19.85
N GLU A 71 14.73 0.74 -20.54
CA GLU A 71 13.73 -0.16 -19.96
C GLU A 71 14.37 -1.34 -19.24
N GLN A 72 15.39 -1.97 -19.83
CA GLN A 72 16.10 -3.10 -19.22
C GLN A 72 16.78 -2.72 -17.89
N LEU A 73 17.30 -1.50 -17.79
CA LEU A 73 17.93 -1.00 -16.57
C LEU A 73 16.89 -0.67 -15.51
N ARG A 74 15.72 -0.12 -15.90
CA ARG A 74 14.57 0.07 -14.98
C ARG A 74 14.08 -1.25 -14.41
N GLU A 75 13.96 -2.28 -15.25
CA GLU A 75 13.58 -3.62 -14.82
C GLU A 75 14.61 -4.22 -13.85
N GLN A 76 15.89 -4.07 -14.15
CA GLN A 76 16.97 -4.55 -13.27
C GLN A 76 16.95 -3.82 -11.92
N ALA A 77 16.82 -2.50 -11.92
CA ALA A 77 16.69 -1.71 -10.71
C ALA A 77 15.44 -2.10 -9.90
N SER A 78 14.31 -2.31 -10.57
CA SER A 78 13.08 -2.83 -9.94
C SER A 78 13.28 -4.19 -9.27
N LYS A 79 13.99 -5.10 -9.93
CA LYS A 79 14.33 -6.42 -9.35
C LYS A 79 15.17 -6.28 -8.09
N ILE A 80 16.18 -5.39 -8.11
CA ILE A 80 17.04 -5.14 -6.94
C ILE A 80 16.19 -4.60 -5.78
N VAL A 81 15.31 -3.61 -6.03
CA VAL A 81 14.39 -3.10 -5.00
C VAL A 81 13.56 -4.24 -4.43
N GLY A 82 12.89 -5.02 -5.29
CA GLY A 82 12.04 -6.12 -4.85
C GLY A 82 12.79 -7.16 -4.02
N GLN A 83 13.97 -7.59 -4.46
CA GLN A 83 14.82 -8.55 -3.73
C GLN A 83 15.24 -8.03 -2.35
N GLU A 84 15.71 -6.77 -2.29
CA GLU A 84 16.14 -6.19 -1.02
C GLU A 84 14.98 -5.96 -0.05
N MET A 85 13.82 -5.52 -0.53
CA MET A 85 12.61 -5.44 0.29
C MET A 85 12.26 -6.81 0.89
N MET A 86 12.32 -7.87 0.07
CA MET A 86 12.07 -9.24 0.54
C MET A 86 13.09 -9.71 1.58
N GLU A 87 14.37 -9.42 1.36
CA GLU A 87 15.40 -9.70 2.37
C GLU A 87 15.11 -8.97 3.69
N ASN A 88 14.68 -7.71 3.62
CA ASN A 88 14.34 -6.93 4.81
C ASN A 88 13.10 -7.49 5.52
N ILE A 89 12.07 -7.97 4.80
CA ILE A 89 10.92 -8.67 5.39
C ILE A 89 11.40 -9.95 6.11
N ASN A 90 12.19 -10.78 5.44
CA ASN A 90 12.70 -12.03 6.00
C ASN A 90 13.62 -11.83 7.23
N LYS A 91 14.29 -10.68 7.30
CA LYS A 91 15.10 -10.27 8.46
C LYS A 91 14.28 -9.61 9.57
N GLY A 92 12.96 -9.57 9.45
CA GLY A 92 12.05 -8.96 10.45
C GLY A 92 12.14 -7.43 10.54
N LYS A 93 12.56 -6.75 9.47
CA LYS A 93 12.71 -5.29 9.44
C LYS A 93 11.44 -4.56 8.94
N ALA A 94 10.47 -5.29 8.42
CA ALA A 94 9.18 -4.70 8.06
C ALA A 94 8.45 -4.27 9.34
N VAL A 95 7.81 -3.10 9.31
CA VAL A 95 7.18 -2.49 10.48
C VAL A 95 5.75 -2.09 10.15
N LEU A 96 4.78 -2.59 10.90
CA LEU A 96 3.41 -2.09 10.83
C LEU A 96 3.27 -0.78 11.61
N TYR A 97 2.29 0.03 11.24
CA TYR A 97 1.95 1.19 12.07
C TYR A 97 1.48 0.74 13.46
N GLU A 98 1.70 1.59 14.46
CA GLU A 98 1.26 1.36 15.83
C GLU A 98 -0.23 1.04 15.86
N ASP A 99 -0.65 0.11 16.70
CA ASP A 99 -2.03 -0.37 16.85
C ASP A 99 -2.66 -1.03 15.60
N ALA A 100 -1.91 -1.29 14.52
CA ALA A 100 -2.49 -1.83 13.28
C ALA A 100 -3.19 -3.18 13.51
N LEU A 101 -2.48 -4.17 14.05
CA LEU A 101 -3.05 -5.49 14.29
C LEU A 101 -4.18 -5.48 15.34
N ASP A 102 -4.04 -4.64 16.35
CA ASP A 102 -5.05 -4.48 17.41
C ASP A 102 -6.34 -3.86 16.86
N THR A 103 -6.21 -2.92 15.93
CA THR A 103 -7.36 -2.32 15.25
C THR A 103 -8.03 -3.31 14.30
N LEU A 104 -7.27 -4.08 13.53
CA LEU A 104 -7.82 -5.13 12.66
C LEU A 104 -8.56 -6.20 13.48
N ASP A 105 -7.98 -6.62 14.61
CA ASP A 105 -8.62 -7.58 15.53
C ASP A 105 -9.93 -7.03 16.10
N TYR A 106 -9.93 -5.78 16.55
CA TYR A 106 -11.13 -5.10 17.05
C TYR A 106 -12.24 -5.08 15.97
N LEU A 107 -11.94 -4.64 14.76
CA LEU A 107 -12.91 -4.57 13.67
C LEU A 107 -13.47 -5.95 13.32
N LYS A 108 -12.60 -6.96 13.25
CA LYS A 108 -13.02 -8.34 13.01
C LYS A 108 -13.94 -8.87 14.13
N LYS A 109 -13.63 -8.62 15.39
CA LYS A 109 -14.46 -9.01 16.54
C LYS A 109 -15.81 -8.30 16.55
N LYS A 110 -15.89 -7.09 15.99
CA LYS A 110 -17.14 -6.36 15.77
C LYS A 110 -17.98 -6.92 14.61
N GLY A 111 -17.47 -7.89 13.86
CA GLY A 111 -18.18 -8.57 12.78
C GLY A 111 -18.01 -7.96 11.40
N TYR A 112 -17.08 -7.00 11.21
CA TYR A 112 -16.75 -6.46 9.90
C TYR A 112 -15.99 -7.48 9.06
N THR A 113 -16.30 -7.54 7.77
CA THR A 113 -15.49 -8.27 6.79
C THR A 113 -14.34 -7.36 6.37
N LEU A 114 -13.10 -7.79 6.60
CA LEU A 114 -11.92 -7.04 6.22
C LEU A 114 -11.32 -7.66 4.96
N VAL A 115 -11.01 -6.83 3.98
CA VAL A 115 -10.40 -7.24 2.70
C VAL A 115 -9.18 -6.38 2.44
N PHE A 116 -8.04 -7.02 2.21
CA PHE A 116 -6.82 -6.35 1.79
C PHE A 116 -6.86 -6.11 0.28
N ILE A 117 -6.52 -4.89 -0.16
CA ILE A 117 -6.38 -4.54 -1.58
C ILE A 117 -5.18 -3.61 -1.77
N SER A 118 -4.15 -4.05 -2.50
CA SER A 118 -2.91 -3.29 -2.66
C SER A 118 -2.36 -3.34 -4.09
N ASN A 119 -1.61 -2.32 -4.49
CA ASN A 119 -0.93 -2.23 -5.78
C ASN A 119 0.34 -3.12 -5.85
N CYS A 120 0.46 -4.11 -4.98
CA CYS A 120 1.62 -4.98 -4.87
C CYS A 120 1.53 -6.23 -5.76
N ASN A 121 2.66 -6.90 -5.93
CA ASN A 121 2.72 -8.22 -6.54
C ASN A 121 2.38 -9.32 -5.51
N THR A 122 2.07 -10.52 -6.02
CA THR A 122 1.65 -11.67 -5.21
C THR A 122 2.73 -12.09 -4.21
N TYR A 123 3.99 -12.10 -4.63
CA TYR A 123 5.10 -12.54 -3.77
C TYR A 123 5.27 -11.61 -2.54
N TYR A 124 5.22 -10.29 -2.74
CA TYR A 124 5.25 -9.30 -1.65
C TYR A 124 4.08 -9.49 -0.69
N LYS A 125 2.85 -9.59 -1.24
CA LYS A 125 1.64 -9.85 -0.47
C LYS A 125 1.76 -11.09 0.41
N ASP A 126 2.17 -12.21 -0.18
CA ASP A 126 2.24 -13.50 0.53
C ASP A 126 3.34 -13.51 1.60
N SER A 127 4.45 -12.79 1.37
CA SER A 127 5.50 -12.65 2.36
C SER A 127 5.06 -11.84 3.58
N HIS A 128 4.34 -10.73 3.36
CA HIS A 128 3.76 -9.95 4.45
C HIS A 128 2.64 -10.71 5.16
N LYS A 129 1.82 -11.47 4.41
CA LYS A 129 0.83 -12.37 5.00
C LYS A 129 1.45 -13.34 5.98
N ALA A 130 2.60 -13.94 5.61
CA ALA A 130 3.31 -14.86 6.48
C ALA A 130 4.00 -14.15 7.64
N ALA A 131 4.68 -13.03 7.40
CA ALA A 131 5.45 -12.31 8.42
C ALA A 131 4.59 -11.77 9.57
N PHE A 132 3.35 -11.35 9.30
CA PHE A 132 2.45 -10.74 10.27
C PHE A 132 1.16 -11.53 10.52
N ASP A 133 1.07 -12.76 10.03
CA ASP A 133 -0.12 -13.63 10.15
C ASP A 133 -1.41 -12.90 9.71
N LEU A 134 -1.33 -12.12 8.62
CA LEU A 134 -2.44 -11.27 8.17
C LEU A 134 -3.67 -12.07 7.74
N GLY A 135 -3.50 -13.33 7.37
CA GLY A 135 -4.60 -14.22 7.01
C GLY A 135 -5.61 -14.46 8.14
N ARG A 136 -5.22 -14.20 9.41
CA ARG A 136 -6.17 -14.28 10.53
C ARG A 136 -7.13 -13.10 10.60
N TYR A 137 -6.80 -11.96 9.96
CA TYR A 137 -7.61 -10.75 9.99
C TYR A 137 -8.45 -10.59 8.72
N PHE A 138 -7.82 -10.75 7.57
CA PHE A 138 -8.45 -10.53 6.28
C PHE A 138 -9.15 -11.77 5.76
N LYS A 139 -10.38 -11.58 5.24
CA LYS A 139 -11.11 -12.62 4.53
C LYS A 139 -10.41 -12.98 3.23
N ASP A 140 -10.00 -11.96 2.47
CA ASP A 140 -9.24 -12.10 1.23
C ASP A 140 -8.12 -11.06 1.18
N MET A 141 -7.03 -11.41 0.51
CA MET A 141 -5.90 -10.53 0.25
C MET A 141 -5.63 -10.47 -1.24
N ILE A 142 -5.77 -9.29 -1.82
CA ILE A 142 -5.79 -9.05 -3.26
C ILE A 142 -4.65 -8.10 -3.62
N GLY A 143 -3.75 -8.58 -4.49
CA GLY A 143 -2.68 -7.78 -5.10
C GLY A 143 -3.04 -7.43 -6.54
N SER A 144 -2.65 -6.25 -7.01
CA SER A 144 -2.95 -5.79 -8.38
C SER A 144 -2.36 -6.69 -9.47
N GLN A 145 -1.27 -7.42 -9.19
CA GLN A 145 -0.70 -8.39 -10.14
C GLN A 145 -1.72 -9.46 -10.56
N GLU A 146 -2.60 -9.90 -9.66
CA GLU A 146 -3.64 -10.90 -9.93
C GLU A 146 -4.67 -10.40 -10.97
N PHE A 147 -4.68 -9.09 -11.20
CA PHE A 147 -5.55 -8.39 -12.16
C PHE A 147 -4.76 -7.68 -13.27
N ASN A 148 -3.54 -8.15 -13.58
CA ASN A 148 -2.68 -7.54 -14.61
C ASN A 148 -2.42 -6.03 -14.38
N TYR A 149 -2.34 -5.61 -13.11
CA TYR A 149 -2.06 -4.23 -12.69
C TYR A 149 -3.05 -3.18 -13.23
N ILE A 150 -4.32 -3.56 -13.45
CA ILE A 150 -5.38 -2.57 -13.69
C ILE A 150 -5.55 -1.68 -12.45
N SER A 151 -6.26 -0.55 -12.60
CA SER A 151 -6.45 0.39 -11.49
C SER A 151 -7.11 -0.25 -10.27
N LYS A 152 -6.78 0.24 -9.06
CA LYS A 152 -7.43 -0.22 -7.82
C LYS A 152 -8.96 -0.03 -7.89
N ALA A 153 -9.43 1.02 -8.54
CA ALA A 153 -10.84 1.27 -8.76
C ALA A 153 -11.53 0.16 -9.58
N ASP A 154 -10.89 -0.26 -10.67
CA ASP A 154 -11.42 -1.33 -11.54
C ASP A 154 -11.32 -2.70 -10.87
N ILE A 155 -10.29 -2.93 -10.04
CA ILE A 155 -10.18 -4.15 -9.22
C ILE A 155 -11.35 -4.17 -8.23
N LEU A 156 -11.57 -3.07 -7.50
CA LEU A 156 -12.62 -2.96 -6.50
C LEU A 156 -14.01 -3.22 -7.11
N GLU A 157 -14.31 -2.63 -8.27
CA GLU A 157 -15.55 -2.87 -9.01
C GLU A 157 -15.79 -4.37 -9.30
N LYS A 158 -14.74 -5.09 -9.69
CA LYS A 158 -14.84 -6.52 -10.03
C LYS A 158 -15.03 -7.45 -8.83
N ILE A 159 -14.65 -7.00 -7.64
CA ILE A 159 -14.59 -7.90 -6.47
C ILE A 159 -15.62 -7.57 -5.40
N MET A 160 -16.06 -6.30 -5.28
CA MET A 160 -16.82 -5.86 -4.12
C MET A 160 -18.14 -6.62 -3.92
N ASP A 161 -18.83 -7.01 -4.98
CA ASP A 161 -20.08 -7.76 -4.88
C ASP A 161 -19.93 -9.19 -4.32
N LYS A 162 -18.71 -9.67 -4.11
CA LYS A 162 -18.42 -10.95 -3.43
C LYS A 162 -18.57 -10.84 -1.90
N TYR A 163 -18.68 -9.64 -1.38
CA TYR A 163 -18.68 -9.35 0.06
C TYR A 163 -20.01 -8.74 0.52
N PRO A 164 -20.32 -8.81 1.83
CA PRO A 164 -21.50 -8.14 2.38
C PRO A 164 -21.54 -6.66 2.02
N LYS A 165 -22.70 -6.20 1.53
CA LYS A 165 -22.88 -4.81 1.07
C LYS A 165 -22.78 -3.82 2.21
N ASP A 166 -22.70 -2.57 1.80
CA ASP A 166 -22.29 -1.37 2.51
C ASP A 166 -20.80 -1.39 2.81
N TYR A 167 -20.05 -0.71 1.95
CA TYR A 167 -18.62 -0.77 1.83
C TYR A 167 -17.95 0.54 2.23
N CYS A 168 -16.73 0.45 2.75
CA CYS A 168 -15.80 1.57 2.74
C CYS A 168 -14.39 1.10 2.34
N ILE A 169 -13.56 2.05 1.91
CA ILE A 169 -12.13 1.85 1.67
C ILE A 169 -11.32 2.76 2.57
N VAL A 170 -10.24 2.22 3.13
CA VAL A 170 -9.28 2.91 3.98
C VAL A 170 -7.94 2.90 3.25
N GLY A 171 -7.36 4.08 3.04
CA GLY A 171 -6.09 4.18 2.34
C GLY A 171 -5.42 5.55 2.52
N ASP A 172 -4.19 5.67 2.07
CA ASP A 172 -3.36 6.85 2.27
C ASP A 172 -2.98 7.58 0.98
N ARG A 173 -3.40 7.07 -0.19
CA ARG A 173 -3.11 7.68 -1.48
C ARG A 173 -4.38 8.04 -2.26
N SER A 174 -4.22 8.94 -3.23
CA SER A 174 -5.31 9.30 -4.16
C SER A 174 -5.94 8.10 -4.85
N TYR A 175 -5.18 7.05 -5.13
CA TYR A 175 -5.68 5.81 -5.73
C TYR A 175 -6.75 5.11 -4.88
N ASP A 176 -6.68 5.23 -3.56
CA ASP A 176 -7.64 4.66 -2.62
C ASP A 176 -8.92 5.47 -2.61
N ILE A 177 -8.77 6.80 -2.57
CA ILE A 177 -9.91 7.73 -2.60
C ILE A 177 -10.62 7.65 -3.95
N GLU A 178 -9.86 7.59 -5.05
CA GLU A 178 -10.41 7.40 -6.38
C GLU A 178 -11.17 6.07 -6.48
N ALA A 179 -10.60 4.98 -5.92
CA ALA A 179 -11.27 3.67 -5.90
C ALA A 179 -12.61 3.73 -5.18
N GLY A 180 -12.67 4.41 -4.03
CA GLY A 180 -13.92 4.61 -3.31
C GLY A 180 -14.91 5.49 -4.06
N THR A 181 -14.48 6.64 -4.56
CA THR A 181 -15.33 7.61 -5.26
C THR A 181 -15.95 7.03 -6.54
N LYS A 182 -15.14 6.37 -7.39
CA LYS A 182 -15.62 5.73 -8.62
C LYS A 182 -16.64 4.62 -8.34
N ASN A 183 -16.46 3.88 -7.26
CA ASN A 183 -17.35 2.80 -6.86
C ASN A 183 -18.49 3.25 -5.94
N LYS A 184 -18.59 4.56 -5.65
CA LYS A 184 -19.64 5.16 -4.82
C LYS A 184 -19.73 4.53 -3.43
N ILE A 185 -18.60 4.24 -2.84
CA ILE A 185 -18.46 3.73 -1.47
C ILE A 185 -17.75 4.75 -0.60
N HIS A 186 -17.91 4.64 0.72
CA HIS A 186 -17.24 5.54 1.66
C HIS A 186 -15.73 5.42 1.63
N THR A 187 -15.06 6.56 1.86
CA THR A 187 -13.61 6.69 1.83
C THR A 187 -13.06 7.23 3.14
N ILE A 188 -11.99 6.62 3.63
CA ILE A 188 -11.26 7.08 4.82
C ILE A 188 -9.80 7.30 4.44
N GLY A 189 -9.37 8.57 4.49
CA GLY A 189 -8.01 8.98 4.17
C GLY A 189 -7.10 8.95 5.40
N CYS A 190 -5.97 8.24 5.30
CA CYS A 190 -4.97 8.09 6.35
C CYS A 190 -3.92 9.20 6.27
N LEU A 191 -4.03 10.23 7.11
CA LEU A 191 -3.08 11.36 7.13
C LEU A 191 -1.70 11.01 7.71
N TYR A 192 -1.57 9.85 8.34
CA TYR A 192 -0.30 9.33 8.87
C TYR A 192 0.51 8.54 7.85
N GLY A 193 -0.07 8.28 6.68
CA GLY A 193 0.56 7.56 5.57
C GLY A 193 1.46 8.46 4.70
N PHE A 194 1.58 8.12 3.43
CA PHE A 194 2.50 8.78 2.50
C PHE A 194 1.85 9.89 1.68
N GLY A 195 0.52 9.87 1.56
CA GLY A 195 -0.25 10.88 0.85
C GLY A 195 -0.39 12.19 1.63
N SER A 196 -0.38 13.31 0.91
CA SER A 196 -0.65 14.62 1.51
C SER A 196 -2.15 14.82 1.75
N LYS A 197 -2.49 15.75 2.65
CA LYS A 197 -3.90 16.13 2.88
C LYS A 197 -4.57 16.64 1.60
N GLU A 198 -3.84 17.32 0.73
CA GLU A 198 -4.35 17.80 -0.55
C GLU A 198 -4.61 16.62 -1.52
N GLU A 199 -3.74 15.62 -1.51
CA GLU A 199 -3.95 14.40 -2.29
C GLU A 199 -5.21 13.64 -1.87
N LEU A 200 -5.53 13.68 -0.58
CA LEU A 200 -6.66 12.94 0.02
C LEU A 200 -7.93 13.78 0.17
N LYS A 201 -7.97 15.03 -0.33
CA LYS A 201 -9.03 16.01 -0.06
C LYS A 201 -10.46 15.55 -0.31
N ASP A 202 -10.63 14.59 -1.23
CA ASP A 202 -11.94 14.05 -1.60
C ASP A 202 -12.37 12.85 -0.72
N ALA A 203 -11.61 12.53 0.34
CA ALA A 203 -12.00 11.52 1.31
C ALA A 203 -13.17 12.02 2.20
N ASP A 204 -14.13 11.14 2.49
CA ASP A 204 -15.25 11.47 3.39
C ASP A 204 -14.80 11.73 4.83
N ILE A 205 -13.77 10.99 5.27
CA ILE A 205 -13.24 11.04 6.64
C ILE A 205 -11.72 11.02 6.59
N PHE A 206 -11.07 11.76 7.51
CA PHE A 206 -9.64 11.71 7.74
C PHE A 206 -9.33 11.14 9.11
N ILE A 207 -8.29 10.33 9.19
CA ILE A 207 -7.77 9.79 10.45
C ILE A 207 -6.27 10.08 10.58
N GLY A 208 -5.83 10.40 11.80
CA GLY A 208 -4.44 10.68 12.15
C GLY A 208 -3.67 9.45 12.66
N SER A 209 -4.37 8.35 12.92
CA SER A 209 -3.80 7.03 13.26
C SER A 209 -4.80 5.95 12.90
N ILE A 210 -4.33 4.72 12.66
CA ILE A 210 -5.20 3.59 12.33
C ILE A 210 -6.17 3.27 13.48
N SER A 211 -5.77 3.47 14.74
CA SER A 211 -6.61 3.23 15.91
C SER A 211 -7.84 4.14 15.97
N GLU A 212 -7.84 5.27 15.26
CA GLU A 212 -9.03 6.14 15.17
C GLU A 212 -10.21 5.48 14.45
N LEU A 213 -9.97 4.44 13.65
CA LEU A 213 -11.06 3.65 13.06
C LEU A 213 -12.05 3.15 14.13
N LYS A 214 -11.56 2.83 15.33
CA LYS A 214 -12.39 2.39 16.47
C LYS A 214 -13.45 3.41 16.91
N LYS A 215 -13.32 4.69 16.48
CA LYS A 215 -14.31 5.75 16.76
C LYS A 215 -15.49 5.72 15.78
N TYR A 216 -15.33 5.10 14.63
CA TYR A 216 -16.31 5.08 13.52
C TYR A 216 -17.02 3.72 13.40
N PHE A 217 -16.41 2.69 13.94
CA PHE A 217 -16.82 1.29 13.93
C PHE A 217 -16.84 0.70 15.36
#